data_2a92362a1828c82861c9e3f72dd604ea
#
_entry.id   2a92362a1828c82861c9e3f72dd604ea
#
_cell.length_a   1.000
_cell.length_b   1.000
_cell.length_c   1.000
_cell.angle_alpha   90.00
_cell.angle_beta   90.00
_cell.angle_gamma   90.00
#
_symmetry.space_group_name_H-M   'P 1'
#
loop_
_entity.id
_entity.type
_entity.pdbx_description
1 polymer ?
#
loop_
_entity_poly.entity_id
_entity_poly.type
_entity_poly.pdbx_seq_one_letter_code
_entity_poly.pdbx_strand_id
1 'polypeptide(L)'
;MLKKEAREITGGLSKPSKMPGPAHNLPAQACKTGAKLVKVPGSVCAGCYALKGRYRFNNVQAALNRRLQALEDPRWVEAMTALIKGEKFFRWHDSGDIQSLKHLENIFEVCKRTSSTQHWMPTREAQFLKQVDPATIPPNLIIRMSSHMIDQGPVNFWPWTSTVASPAGNRTCPAPEQNNECGSCRACWDRSIPNVCYGKH
;
A
#
# COMPACT_ATOMS: atom_id res chain seq x y z
N MET A 1 -20.98 -13.36 2.60
CA MET A 1 -19.86 -14.27 2.23
C MET A 1 -19.10 -14.70 3.48
N LEU A 2 -18.74 -15.97 3.60
CA LEU A 2 -17.93 -16.48 4.72
C LEU A 2 -16.46 -16.10 4.53
N LYS A 3 -15.72 -15.85 5.63
CA LYS A 3 -14.28 -15.50 5.55
C LYS A 3 -13.42 -16.59 4.89
N LYS A 4 -13.81 -17.88 4.96
CA LYS A 4 -13.12 -18.98 4.28
C LYS A 4 -13.23 -18.81 2.75
N GLU A 5 -14.43 -18.70 2.24
CA GLU A 5 -14.71 -18.45 0.82
C GLU A 5 -14.02 -17.17 0.32
N ALA A 6 -14.10 -16.08 1.08
CA ALA A 6 -13.45 -14.82 0.75
C ALA A 6 -11.92 -14.95 0.61
N ARG A 7 -11.27 -15.81 1.43
CA ARG A 7 -9.83 -16.10 1.29
C ARG A 7 -9.52 -16.88 0.02
N GLU A 8 -10.38 -17.80 -0.37
CA GLU A 8 -10.22 -18.57 -1.62
C GLU A 8 -10.32 -17.66 -2.83
N ILE A 9 -11.29 -16.75 -2.86
CA ILE A 9 -11.50 -15.77 -3.93
C ILE A 9 -10.33 -14.78 -4.03
N THR A 10 -9.90 -14.18 -2.92
CA THR A 10 -8.94 -13.06 -2.92
C THR A 10 -7.47 -13.48 -2.84
N GLY A 11 -7.17 -14.74 -2.54
CA GLY A 11 -5.84 -15.20 -2.15
C GLY A 11 -5.45 -14.81 -0.71
N GLY A 12 -6.41 -14.27 0.08
CA GLY A 12 -6.26 -13.94 1.48
C GLY A 12 -5.49 -12.65 1.77
N LEU A 13 -5.34 -12.33 3.05
CA LEU A 13 -4.59 -11.18 3.55
C LEU A 13 -3.27 -11.60 4.18
N SER A 14 -2.30 -10.70 4.22
CA SER A 14 -1.12 -10.84 5.06
C SER A 14 -1.33 -10.16 6.42
N LYS A 15 -0.55 -10.59 7.41
CA LYS A 15 -0.52 -9.99 8.75
C LYS A 15 0.90 -9.53 9.06
N PRO A 16 1.28 -8.32 8.63
CA PRO A 16 2.58 -7.76 8.95
C PRO A 16 2.71 -7.57 10.46
N SER A 17 3.74 -8.15 11.08
CA SER A 17 3.93 -8.11 12.54
C SER A 17 4.21 -6.72 13.10
N LYS A 18 4.67 -5.81 12.25
CA LYS A 18 5.13 -4.46 12.65
C LYS A 18 4.10 -3.35 12.40
N MET A 19 2.89 -3.71 11.97
CA MET A 19 1.81 -2.78 11.65
C MET A 19 0.54 -3.12 12.42
N PRO A 20 -0.33 -2.12 12.66
CA PRO A 20 -1.52 -2.28 13.52
C PRO A 20 -2.66 -3.09 12.89
N GLY A 21 -2.55 -3.55 11.65
CA GLY A 21 -3.62 -4.28 10.97
C GLY A 21 -3.12 -5.14 9.81
N PRO A 22 -4.02 -5.89 9.18
CA PRO A 22 -3.69 -6.71 8.02
C PRO A 22 -3.39 -5.84 6.78
N ALA A 23 -2.82 -6.50 5.75
CA ALA A 23 -2.53 -5.88 4.47
C ALA A 23 -2.90 -6.80 3.30
N HIS A 24 -3.15 -6.20 2.14
CA HIS A 24 -3.27 -6.90 0.86
C HIS A 24 -2.07 -6.54 -0.01
N ASN A 25 -1.33 -7.56 -0.44
CA ASN A 25 -0.05 -7.40 -1.13
C ASN A 25 -0.11 -8.04 -2.51
N LEU A 26 0.61 -7.43 -3.44
CA LEU A 26 0.81 -7.94 -4.80
C LEU A 26 2.30 -8.17 -5.06
N PRO A 27 2.68 -8.94 -6.08
CA PRO A 27 4.07 -9.12 -6.43
C PRO A 27 4.70 -7.79 -6.88
N ALA A 28 5.87 -7.46 -6.32
CA ALA A 28 6.58 -6.22 -6.68
C ALA A 28 7.01 -6.19 -8.16
N GLN A 29 7.16 -7.34 -8.78
CA GLN A 29 7.44 -7.49 -10.20
C GLN A 29 6.30 -6.94 -11.08
N ALA A 30 5.08 -6.89 -10.57
CA ALA A 30 3.90 -6.37 -11.26
C ALA A 30 3.75 -4.83 -11.15
N CYS A 31 4.57 -4.14 -10.33
CA CYS A 31 4.57 -2.68 -10.27
C CYS A 31 4.91 -2.09 -11.64
N LYS A 32 4.10 -1.16 -12.15
CA LYS A 32 4.34 -0.53 -13.47
C LYS A 32 5.44 0.54 -13.38
N THR A 33 5.29 1.47 -12.45
CA THR A 33 6.28 2.52 -12.18
C THR A 33 7.50 1.96 -11.43
N GLY A 34 7.27 1.16 -10.39
CA GLY A 34 8.33 0.58 -9.57
C GLY A 34 9.30 -0.30 -10.37
N ALA A 35 8.81 -1.11 -11.32
CA ALA A 35 9.65 -1.96 -12.17
C ALA A 35 10.64 -1.15 -13.04
N LYS A 36 10.25 0.05 -13.47
CA LYS A 36 11.15 0.97 -14.19
C LYS A 36 12.17 1.58 -13.23
N LEU A 37 11.71 2.02 -12.06
CA LEU A 37 12.55 2.68 -11.06
C LEU A 37 13.59 1.75 -10.42
N VAL A 38 13.38 0.43 -10.38
CA VAL A 38 14.39 -0.54 -9.89
C VAL A 38 15.73 -0.37 -10.61
N LYS A 39 15.72 0.04 -11.87
CA LYS A 39 16.92 0.25 -12.70
C LYS A 39 17.53 1.65 -12.56
N VAL A 40 16.91 2.54 -11.79
CA VAL A 40 17.34 3.95 -11.66
C VAL A 40 18.11 4.11 -10.34
N PRO A 41 19.42 4.38 -10.38
CA PRO A 41 20.22 4.66 -9.18
C PRO A 41 19.63 5.81 -8.37
N GLY A 42 19.63 5.71 -7.05
CA GLY A 42 19.06 6.73 -6.15
C GLY A 42 17.54 6.70 -6.05
N SER A 43 16.84 5.89 -6.85
CA SER A 43 15.41 5.72 -6.66
C SER A 43 15.10 4.89 -5.40
N VAL A 44 13.92 5.13 -4.82
CA VAL A 44 13.43 4.34 -3.67
C VAL A 44 13.27 2.86 -4.05
N CYS A 45 12.93 2.57 -5.31
CA CYS A 45 12.73 1.20 -5.79
C CYS A 45 14.02 0.46 -6.15
N ALA A 46 15.17 1.14 -6.33
CA ALA A 46 16.46 0.49 -6.62
C ALA A 46 16.88 -0.49 -5.52
N GLY A 47 16.47 -0.23 -4.28
CA GLY A 47 16.69 -1.08 -3.12
C GLY A 47 15.47 -1.87 -2.66
N CYS A 48 14.45 -2.06 -3.50
CA CYS A 48 13.15 -2.60 -3.12
C CYS A 48 13.25 -3.88 -2.26
N TYR A 49 12.78 -3.81 -1.02
CA TYR A 49 12.79 -4.93 -0.08
C TYR A 49 11.88 -6.08 -0.52
N ALA A 50 10.82 -5.77 -1.27
CA ALA A 50 9.88 -6.77 -1.78
C ALA A 50 10.44 -7.61 -2.95
N LEU A 51 11.67 -7.34 -3.39
CA LEU A 51 12.44 -8.16 -4.33
C LEU A 51 13.55 -8.98 -3.65
N LYS A 52 13.60 -8.96 -2.30
CA LYS A 52 14.68 -9.55 -1.50
C LYS A 52 14.14 -10.42 -0.36
N GLY A 53 15.03 -11.12 0.31
CA GLY A 53 14.75 -11.85 1.55
C GLY A 53 13.52 -12.79 1.42
N ARG A 54 12.64 -12.74 2.41
CA ARG A 54 11.46 -13.62 2.50
C ARG A 54 10.49 -13.48 1.34
N TYR A 55 10.46 -12.33 0.65
CA TYR A 55 9.63 -12.15 -0.55
C TYR A 55 10.04 -13.07 -1.71
N ARG A 56 11.26 -13.63 -1.70
CA ARG A 56 11.75 -14.58 -2.73
C ARG A 56 11.32 -16.03 -2.47
N PHE A 57 10.74 -16.34 -1.32
CA PHE A 57 10.30 -17.69 -1.02
C PHE A 57 9.13 -18.11 -1.91
N ASN A 58 9.16 -19.32 -2.44
CA ASN A 58 8.18 -19.82 -3.41
C ASN A 58 6.73 -19.73 -2.88
N ASN A 59 6.49 -20.06 -1.62
CA ASN A 59 5.17 -19.95 -1.00
C ASN A 59 4.68 -18.50 -0.90
N VAL A 60 5.58 -17.54 -0.65
CA VAL A 60 5.24 -16.12 -0.62
C VAL A 60 4.91 -15.63 -2.03
N GLN A 61 5.76 -15.95 -3.02
CA GLN A 61 5.52 -15.60 -4.43
C GLN A 61 4.20 -16.22 -4.94
N ALA A 62 3.93 -17.47 -4.62
CA ALA A 62 2.66 -18.12 -4.97
C ALA A 62 1.45 -17.40 -4.36
N ALA A 63 1.55 -16.96 -3.10
CA ALA A 63 0.47 -16.20 -2.45
C ALA A 63 0.27 -14.81 -3.09
N LEU A 64 1.34 -14.10 -3.43
CA LEU A 64 1.28 -12.81 -4.12
C LEU A 64 0.66 -12.93 -5.52
N ASN A 65 1.04 -13.96 -6.27
CA ASN A 65 0.51 -14.21 -7.62
C ASN A 65 -0.97 -14.60 -7.58
N ARG A 66 -1.41 -15.42 -6.61
CA ARG A 66 -2.85 -15.70 -6.43
C ARG A 66 -3.65 -14.41 -6.19
N ARG A 67 -3.15 -13.50 -5.36
CA ARG A 67 -3.79 -12.20 -5.11
C ARG A 67 -3.85 -11.32 -6.36
N LEU A 68 -2.79 -11.34 -7.18
CA LEU A 68 -2.78 -10.60 -8.44
C LEU A 68 -3.84 -11.15 -9.42
N GLN A 69 -3.90 -12.46 -9.58
CA GLN A 69 -4.91 -13.12 -10.44
C GLN A 69 -6.33 -12.88 -9.93
N ALA A 70 -6.52 -12.86 -8.60
CA ALA A 70 -7.80 -12.63 -7.95
C ALA A 70 -8.42 -11.26 -8.24
N LEU A 71 -7.65 -10.26 -8.69
CA LEU A 71 -8.18 -8.93 -9.03
C LEU A 71 -9.21 -8.96 -10.16
N GLU A 72 -9.20 -10.00 -11.00
CA GLU A 72 -10.14 -10.20 -12.10
C GLU A 72 -11.45 -10.92 -11.68
N ASP A 73 -11.52 -11.48 -10.46
CA ASP A 73 -12.76 -12.14 -9.99
C ASP A 73 -13.84 -11.08 -9.71
N PRO A 74 -15.02 -11.18 -10.33
CA PRO A 74 -16.10 -10.20 -10.12
C PRO A 74 -16.59 -10.12 -8.67
N ARG A 75 -16.34 -11.13 -7.84
CA ARG A 75 -16.68 -11.17 -6.42
C ARG A 75 -15.59 -10.57 -5.53
N TRP A 76 -14.47 -10.10 -6.10
CA TRP A 76 -13.31 -9.61 -5.34
C TRP A 76 -13.67 -8.51 -4.32
N VAL A 77 -14.51 -7.55 -4.73
CA VAL A 77 -14.96 -6.44 -3.85
C VAL A 77 -15.73 -6.99 -2.65
N GLU A 78 -16.68 -7.89 -2.87
CA GLU A 78 -17.46 -8.51 -1.79
C GLU A 78 -16.57 -9.33 -0.85
N ALA A 79 -15.66 -10.12 -1.43
CA ALA A 79 -14.73 -10.97 -0.68
C ALA A 79 -13.74 -10.15 0.15
N MET A 80 -13.15 -9.10 -0.42
CA MET A 80 -12.27 -8.18 0.32
C MET A 80 -13.02 -7.47 1.46
N THR A 81 -14.26 -7.03 1.20
CA THR A 81 -15.13 -6.45 2.23
C THR A 81 -15.33 -7.41 3.40
N ALA A 82 -15.65 -8.69 3.12
CA ALA A 82 -15.84 -9.69 4.15
C ALA A 82 -14.58 -9.98 4.98
N LEU A 83 -13.39 -9.90 4.37
CA LEU A 83 -12.12 -10.10 5.07
C LEU A 83 -11.73 -8.92 5.95
N ILE A 84 -12.01 -7.69 5.51
CA ILE A 84 -11.59 -6.45 6.17
C ILE A 84 -12.58 -6.02 7.25
N LYS A 85 -13.85 -6.43 7.12
CA LYS A 85 -14.90 -6.07 8.08
C LYS A 85 -14.50 -6.43 9.52
N GLY A 86 -14.50 -5.41 10.40
CA GLY A 86 -14.12 -5.51 11.80
C GLY A 86 -12.65 -5.19 12.10
N GLU A 87 -11.83 -4.96 11.07
CA GLU A 87 -10.47 -4.46 11.27
C GLU A 87 -10.50 -2.95 11.54
N LYS A 88 -9.69 -2.48 12.49
CA LYS A 88 -9.58 -1.05 12.79
C LYS A 88 -8.72 -0.29 11.78
N PHE A 89 -7.62 -0.92 11.35
CA PHE A 89 -6.67 -0.39 10.38
C PHE A 89 -6.40 -1.40 9.28
N PHE A 90 -6.22 -0.91 8.05
CA PHE A 90 -5.88 -1.72 6.90
C PHE A 90 -4.86 -1.03 6.02
N ARG A 91 -3.90 -1.78 5.45
CA ARG A 91 -2.93 -1.28 4.48
C ARG A 91 -3.11 -1.95 3.14
N TRP A 92 -3.21 -1.14 2.10
CA TRP A 92 -3.08 -1.58 0.72
C TRP A 92 -1.61 -1.56 0.32
N HIS A 93 -1.14 -2.62 -0.31
CA HIS A 93 0.18 -2.72 -0.97
C HIS A 93 1.37 -2.43 -0.03
N ASP A 94 1.65 -3.29 0.95
CA ASP A 94 2.98 -3.30 1.58
C ASP A 94 4.04 -3.83 0.60
N SER A 95 3.63 -4.60 -0.43
CA SER A 95 4.37 -4.88 -1.66
C SER A 95 3.43 -4.83 -2.87
N GLY A 96 3.99 -4.59 -4.06
CA GLY A 96 3.20 -4.32 -5.25
C GLY A 96 2.61 -2.91 -5.27
N ASP A 97 1.74 -2.63 -6.23
CA ASP A 97 1.07 -1.32 -6.40
C ASP A 97 -0.24 -1.48 -7.18
N ILE A 98 -0.99 -0.39 -7.39
CA ILE A 98 -2.23 -0.34 -8.17
C ILE A 98 -1.96 -0.89 -9.59
N GLN A 99 -2.84 -1.79 -10.06
CA GLN A 99 -2.68 -2.46 -11.34
C GLN A 99 -3.46 -1.80 -12.48
N SER A 100 -4.57 -1.14 -12.18
CA SER A 100 -5.44 -0.46 -13.16
C SER A 100 -6.33 0.55 -12.46
N LEU A 101 -6.99 1.41 -13.25
CA LEU A 101 -8.02 2.31 -12.73
C LEU A 101 -9.17 1.50 -12.12
N LYS A 102 -9.58 0.41 -12.77
CA LYS A 102 -10.61 -0.50 -12.24
C LYS A 102 -10.24 -1.10 -10.89
N HIS A 103 -8.96 -1.48 -10.68
CA HIS A 103 -8.49 -1.95 -9.38
C HIS A 103 -8.61 -0.85 -8.31
N LEU A 104 -8.26 0.40 -8.64
CA LEU A 104 -8.40 1.54 -7.75
C LEU A 104 -9.87 1.81 -7.39
N GLU A 105 -10.78 1.78 -8.37
CA GLU A 105 -12.23 1.91 -8.16
C GLU A 105 -12.78 0.80 -7.26
N ASN A 106 -12.35 -0.44 -7.46
CA ASN A 106 -12.72 -1.57 -6.61
C ASN A 106 -12.24 -1.36 -5.16
N ILE A 107 -11.03 -0.82 -4.96
CA ILE A 107 -10.53 -0.44 -3.63
C ILE A 107 -11.43 0.63 -2.99
N PHE A 108 -11.87 1.64 -3.74
CA PHE A 108 -12.79 2.65 -3.23
C PHE A 108 -14.11 2.03 -2.77
N GLU A 109 -14.65 1.09 -3.56
CA GLU A 109 -15.88 0.41 -3.21
C GLU A 109 -15.73 -0.44 -1.93
N VAL A 110 -14.61 -1.15 -1.77
CA VAL A 110 -14.29 -1.86 -0.52
C VAL A 110 -14.22 -0.90 0.67
N CYS A 111 -13.55 0.25 0.51
CA CYS A 111 -13.44 1.25 1.57
C CYS A 111 -14.82 1.80 2.00
N LYS A 112 -15.71 2.08 1.03
CA LYS A 112 -17.10 2.50 1.31
C LYS A 112 -17.87 1.46 2.12
N ARG A 113 -17.71 0.18 1.77
CA ARG A 113 -18.37 -0.95 2.46
C ARG A 113 -17.77 -1.30 3.82
N THR A 114 -16.59 -0.78 4.13
CA THR A 114 -15.88 -0.97 5.40
C THR A 114 -15.61 0.37 6.09
N SER A 115 -16.65 1.18 6.22
CA SER A 115 -16.56 2.58 6.67
C SER A 115 -15.96 2.77 8.08
N SER A 116 -16.02 1.76 8.95
CA SER A 116 -15.38 1.77 10.28
C SER A 116 -13.88 1.44 10.26
N THR A 117 -13.34 0.97 9.13
CA THR A 117 -11.92 0.67 8.97
C THR A 117 -11.18 1.87 8.40
N GLN A 118 -10.04 2.23 8.99
CA GLN A 118 -9.14 3.25 8.44
C GLN A 118 -8.19 2.59 7.45
N HIS A 119 -8.22 3.03 6.19
CA HIS A 119 -7.41 2.50 5.11
C HIS A 119 -6.26 3.43 4.76
N TRP A 120 -5.09 2.85 4.51
CA TRP A 120 -3.92 3.54 3.98
C TRP A 120 -3.39 2.82 2.73
N MET A 121 -3.09 3.59 1.68
CA MET A 121 -2.54 3.10 0.43
C MET A 121 -1.37 3.97 -0.02
N PRO A 122 -0.11 3.51 0.13
CA PRO A 122 1.01 4.12 -0.57
C PRO A 122 1.01 3.69 -2.04
N THR A 123 1.32 4.61 -2.95
CA THR A 123 1.42 4.30 -4.38
C THR A 123 2.46 5.16 -5.08
N ARG A 124 3.05 4.65 -6.16
CA ARG A 124 3.88 5.38 -7.13
C ARG A 124 3.24 5.50 -8.51
N GLU A 125 2.03 4.98 -8.65
CA GLU A 125 1.31 4.93 -9.93
C GLU A 125 0.56 6.25 -10.18
N ALA A 126 1.32 7.35 -10.36
CA ALA A 126 0.79 8.69 -10.62
C ALA A 126 -0.19 8.73 -11.80
N GLN A 127 -0.01 7.85 -12.79
CA GLN A 127 -0.88 7.77 -13.97
C GLN A 127 -2.36 7.49 -13.62
N PHE A 128 -2.63 6.74 -12.55
CA PHE A 128 -4.00 6.47 -12.10
C PHE A 128 -4.52 7.61 -11.23
N LEU A 129 -3.69 8.18 -10.34
CA LEU A 129 -4.11 9.26 -9.46
C LEU A 129 -4.45 10.55 -10.21
N LYS A 130 -3.80 10.82 -11.34
CA LYS A 130 -4.12 11.98 -12.22
C LYS A 130 -5.51 11.91 -12.85
N GLN A 131 -6.17 10.76 -12.80
CA GLN A 131 -7.52 10.53 -13.32
C GLN A 131 -8.59 10.57 -12.21
N VAL A 132 -8.18 10.83 -10.96
CA VAL A 132 -9.06 10.81 -9.79
C VAL A 132 -9.08 12.19 -9.15
N ASP A 133 -10.27 12.71 -8.90
CA ASP A 133 -10.44 13.89 -8.04
C ASP A 133 -10.23 13.46 -6.57
N PRO A 134 -9.28 14.05 -5.84
CA PRO A 134 -9.05 13.75 -4.43
C PRO A 134 -10.31 13.90 -3.53
N ALA A 135 -11.25 14.76 -3.92
CA ALA A 135 -12.51 14.97 -3.19
C ALA A 135 -13.44 13.74 -3.25
N THR A 136 -13.29 12.87 -4.25
CA THR A 136 -14.12 11.67 -4.43
C THR A 136 -13.61 10.45 -3.65
N ILE A 137 -12.44 10.54 -3.05
CA ILE A 137 -11.83 9.44 -2.29
C ILE A 137 -12.65 9.18 -1.02
N PRO A 138 -13.00 7.93 -0.71
CA PRO A 138 -13.71 7.59 0.52
C PRO A 138 -13.06 8.22 1.76
N PRO A 139 -13.84 8.78 2.70
CA PRO A 139 -13.30 9.56 3.84
C PRO A 139 -12.39 8.72 4.76
N ASN A 140 -12.57 7.42 4.79
CA ASN A 140 -11.77 6.47 5.56
C ASN A 140 -10.56 5.91 4.80
N LEU A 141 -10.27 6.39 3.57
CA LEU A 141 -9.09 6.03 2.80
C LEU A 141 -8.15 7.23 2.68
N ILE A 142 -6.87 7.04 2.97
CA ILE A 142 -5.82 7.96 2.59
C ILE A 142 -4.91 7.31 1.54
N ILE A 143 -4.70 8.00 0.42
CA ILE A 143 -3.78 7.58 -0.63
C ILE A 143 -2.55 8.48 -0.56
N ARG A 144 -1.39 7.92 -0.26
CA ARG A 144 -0.13 8.68 -0.23
C ARG A 144 0.65 8.45 -1.51
N MET A 145 0.73 9.50 -2.33
CA MET A 145 1.61 9.48 -3.50
C MET A 145 3.07 9.54 -3.04
N SER A 146 3.81 8.48 -3.33
CA SER A 146 5.20 8.32 -2.90
C SER A 146 6.17 8.93 -3.90
N SER A 147 7.11 9.75 -3.43
CA SER A 147 8.22 10.27 -4.24
C SER A 147 9.08 9.15 -4.82
N HIS A 148 9.61 9.37 -6.01
CA HIS A 148 10.35 8.35 -6.74
C HIS A 148 11.80 8.21 -6.28
N MET A 149 12.44 9.34 -5.94
CA MET A 149 13.85 9.39 -5.56
C MET A 149 14.01 9.55 -4.05
N ILE A 150 15.12 9.03 -3.52
CA ILE A 150 15.55 9.30 -2.15
C ILE A 150 15.92 10.79 -2.06
N ASP A 151 15.60 11.42 -0.94
CA ASP A 151 15.78 12.85 -0.67
C ASP A 151 15.03 13.80 -1.62
N GLN A 152 14.12 13.25 -2.47
CA GLN A 152 13.19 14.06 -3.25
C GLN A 152 12.08 14.58 -2.35
N GLY A 153 11.71 15.86 -2.53
CA GLY A 153 10.57 16.48 -1.86
C GLY A 153 9.22 15.84 -2.25
N PRO A 154 8.15 16.22 -1.55
CA PRO A 154 6.79 15.80 -1.87
C PRO A 154 6.39 16.21 -3.30
N VAL A 155 5.56 15.38 -3.95
CA VAL A 155 4.93 15.77 -5.21
C VAL A 155 3.87 16.85 -4.95
N ASN A 156 3.65 17.75 -5.91
CA ASN A 156 2.78 18.92 -5.75
C ASN A 156 1.35 18.72 -6.29
N PHE A 157 1.10 17.63 -7.06
CA PHE A 157 -0.21 17.40 -7.69
C PHE A 157 -1.17 16.57 -6.83
N TRP A 158 -0.74 16.11 -5.65
CA TRP A 158 -1.52 15.25 -4.78
C TRP A 158 -1.45 15.73 -3.33
N PRO A 159 -2.58 15.76 -2.57
CA PRO A 159 -2.61 16.39 -1.26
C PRO A 159 -1.91 15.58 -0.16
N TRP A 160 -1.85 14.25 -0.30
CA TRP A 160 -1.20 13.37 0.69
C TRP A 160 -0.03 12.65 0.06
N THR A 161 1.14 12.85 0.62
CA THR A 161 2.38 12.35 0.04
C THR A 161 3.18 11.50 1.01
N SER A 162 4.16 10.78 0.47
CA SER A 162 5.24 10.21 1.26
C SER A 162 6.58 10.38 0.55
N THR A 163 7.62 10.57 1.34
CA THR A 163 9.00 10.74 0.90
C THR A 163 9.90 9.74 1.60
N VAL A 164 11.13 9.58 1.11
CA VAL A 164 12.15 8.73 1.73
C VAL A 164 13.41 9.56 1.90
N ALA A 165 13.90 9.66 3.13
CA ALA A 165 15.16 10.31 3.44
C ALA A 165 16.31 9.31 3.51
N SER A 166 17.50 9.75 3.09
CA SER A 166 18.77 9.07 3.37
C SER A 166 19.02 8.97 4.89
N PRO A 167 19.97 8.15 5.36
CA PRO A 167 20.23 8.01 6.80
C PRO A 167 20.56 9.31 7.53
N ALA A 168 21.14 10.29 6.84
CA ALA A 168 21.44 11.62 7.39
C ALA A 168 20.26 12.61 7.29
N GLY A 169 19.18 12.26 6.57
CA GLY A 169 18.02 13.12 6.36
C GLY A 169 16.99 13.07 7.49
N ASN A 170 16.22 14.15 7.61
CA ASN A 170 15.15 14.23 8.59
C ASN A 170 13.96 13.37 8.17
N ARG A 171 13.58 12.40 9.00
CA ARG A 171 12.41 11.56 8.83
C ARG A 171 11.33 11.90 9.87
N THR A 172 10.07 11.73 9.51
CA THR A 172 8.93 11.92 10.42
C THR A 172 8.32 10.61 10.90
N CYS A 173 8.67 9.48 10.26
CA CYS A 173 8.26 8.15 10.69
C CYS A 173 9.13 7.67 11.86
N PRO A 174 8.56 7.41 13.05
CA PRO A 174 9.34 6.99 14.22
C PRO A 174 9.67 5.49 14.24
N ALA A 175 9.21 4.72 13.26
CA ALA A 175 9.37 3.26 13.27
C ALA A 175 10.84 2.78 13.44
N PRO A 176 11.87 3.41 12.82
CA PRO A 176 13.25 2.99 13.01
C PRO A 176 13.73 3.03 14.47
N GLU A 177 13.24 3.98 15.26
CA GLU A 177 13.52 4.11 16.68
C GLU A 177 12.67 3.18 17.58
N GLN A 178 11.67 2.50 16.97
CA GLN A 178 10.71 1.63 17.62
C GLN A 178 10.81 0.17 17.11
N ASN A 179 12.01 -0.36 16.95
CA ASN A 179 12.27 -1.70 16.40
C ASN A 179 11.63 -1.94 15.01
N ASN A 180 11.51 -0.88 14.22
CA ASN A 180 10.77 -0.83 12.95
C ASN A 180 9.27 -1.11 13.09
N GLU A 181 8.67 -0.85 14.22
CA GLU A 181 7.24 -1.01 14.48
C GLU A 181 6.51 0.35 14.47
N CYS A 182 5.24 0.33 14.06
CA CYS A 182 4.43 1.56 14.10
C CYS A 182 4.12 2.02 15.54
N GLY A 183 4.18 1.13 16.53
CA GLY A 183 3.79 1.47 17.89
C GLY A 183 2.41 2.12 17.96
N SER A 184 2.30 3.25 18.65
CA SER A 184 1.09 4.08 18.73
C SER A 184 0.92 5.04 17.55
N CYS A 185 1.94 5.25 16.72
CA CYS A 185 1.89 6.17 15.57
C CYS A 185 0.88 5.70 14.52
N ARG A 186 0.05 6.65 14.02
CA ARG A 186 -0.94 6.43 12.96
C ARG A 186 -0.85 7.46 11.85
N ALA A 187 0.26 8.18 11.74
CA ALA A 187 0.49 9.24 10.75
C ALA A 187 0.18 8.82 9.31
N CYS A 188 0.43 7.54 8.94
CA CYS A 188 0.13 7.04 7.61
C CYS A 188 -1.37 7.02 7.28
N TRP A 189 -2.24 6.91 8.29
CA TRP A 189 -3.70 6.90 8.17
C TRP A 189 -4.35 8.26 8.45
N ASP A 190 -3.57 9.29 8.79
CA ASP A 190 -4.07 10.60 9.21
C ASP A 190 -4.04 11.60 8.05
N ARG A 191 -5.23 12.09 7.64
CA ARG A 191 -5.39 13.07 6.57
C ARG A 191 -4.91 14.47 6.95
N SER A 192 -4.78 14.80 8.23
CA SER A 192 -4.22 16.07 8.69
C SER A 192 -2.72 16.19 8.44
N ILE A 193 -2.03 15.05 8.22
CA ILE A 193 -0.60 14.99 7.93
C ILE A 193 -0.39 14.97 6.41
N PRO A 194 0.08 16.05 5.79
CA PRO A 194 0.22 16.13 4.33
C PRO A 194 1.33 15.22 3.79
N ASN A 195 2.44 15.08 4.52
CA ASN A 195 3.56 14.24 4.11
C ASN A 195 4.10 13.39 5.25
N VAL A 196 4.39 12.11 4.97
CA VAL A 196 5.13 11.22 5.87
C VAL A 196 6.49 10.91 5.24
N CYS A 197 7.56 11.24 5.94
CA CYS A 197 8.92 10.93 5.51
C CYS A 197 9.42 9.67 6.21
N TYR A 198 9.75 8.65 5.44
CA TYR A 198 10.34 7.40 5.91
C TYR A 198 11.87 7.44 5.83
N GLY A 199 12.55 6.63 6.65
CA GLY A 199 13.96 6.34 6.44
C GLY A 199 14.17 5.37 5.27
N LYS A 200 15.30 5.49 4.59
CA LYS A 200 15.76 4.48 3.62
C LYS A 200 16.00 3.15 4.35
N HIS A 201 15.43 2.08 3.82
CA HIS A 201 15.65 0.69 4.28
C HIS A 201 16.86 0.05 3.62
#